data_b58fb82736b3af11cdb1b0b5d6766a37
#
_entry.id   b58fb82736b3af11cdb1b0b5d6766a37
#
_cell.length_a   1.000
_cell.length_b   1.000
_cell.length_c   1.000
_cell.angle_alpha   90.00
_cell.angle_beta   90.00
_cell.angle_gamma   90.00
#
_symmetry.space_group_name_H-M   'P 1'
#
loop_
_entity.id
_entity.type
_entity.pdbx_description
1 polymer ?
#
loop_
_entity_poly.entity_id
_entity_poly.type
_entity_poly.pdbx_seq_one_letter_code
_entity_poly.pdbx_strand_id
1 'polypeptide(L)' 'MSRRVYMEILKILGQRLRELRMERGMKQREMAELLEMTLRNYQRIEGGEINIPTLTLCALADYFAVTTDYLLGRSGRRQ' A
#
# COMPACT_ATOMS: atom_id res chain seq x y z
N MET A 1 11.01 2.44 20.17
CA MET A 1 11.08 2.55 18.70
C MET A 1 10.55 3.89 18.25
N SER A 2 11.14 4.46 17.21
CA SER A 2 10.80 5.81 16.77
C SER A 2 9.52 5.84 15.94
N ARG A 3 8.58 6.70 16.32
CA ARG A 3 7.38 6.96 15.53
C ARG A 3 7.74 7.41 14.11
N ARG A 4 8.83 8.15 13.97
CA ARG A 4 9.31 8.65 12.68
C ARG A 4 9.60 7.51 11.69
N VAL A 5 10.21 6.42 12.18
CA VAL A 5 10.52 5.25 11.35
C VAL A 5 9.25 4.63 10.81
N TYR A 6 8.22 4.50 11.64
CA TYR A 6 6.94 3.94 11.21
C TYR A 6 6.23 4.82 10.20
N MET A 7 6.31 6.15 10.38
CA MET A 7 5.73 7.08 9.42
C MET A 7 6.42 6.96 8.05
N GLU A 8 7.72 6.75 8.04
CA GLU A 8 8.46 6.56 6.79
C GLU A 8 8.05 5.25 6.09
N ILE A 9 7.81 4.19 6.85
CA ILE A 9 7.33 2.91 6.30
C ILE A 9 5.97 3.11 5.62
N LEU A 10 5.07 3.85 6.24
CA LEU A 10 3.74 4.11 5.67
C LEU A 10 3.83 4.92 4.38
N LYS A 11 4.76 5.85 4.29
CA LYS A 11 4.98 6.63 3.07
C LYS A 11 5.53 5.76 1.94
N ILE A 12 6.46 4.87 2.25
CA ILE A 12 7.00 3.93 1.27
C ILE A 12 5.89 3.02 0.76
N LEU A 13 5.11 2.46 1.68
CA LEU A 13 3.97 1.62 1.34
C LEU A 13 3.02 2.34 0.39
N GLY A 14 2.61 3.56 0.75
CA GLY A 14 1.69 4.35 -0.06
C GLY A 14 2.25 4.63 -1.45
N GLN A 15 3.51 5.01 -1.54
CA GLN A 15 4.17 5.30 -2.81
C GLN A 15 4.26 4.06 -3.69
N ARG A 16 4.63 2.93 -3.14
CA ARG A 16 4.74 1.67 -3.90
C ARG A 16 3.37 1.18 -4.36
N LEU A 17 2.34 1.31 -3.54
CA LEU A 17 0.97 0.99 -3.96
C LEU A 17 0.53 1.87 -5.12
N ARG A 18 0.82 3.16 -5.05
CA ARG A 18 0.48 4.08 -6.14
C ARG A 18 1.18 3.67 -7.44
N GLU A 19 2.47 3.36 -7.38
CA GLU A 19 3.23 2.93 -8.56
C GLU A 19 2.65 1.65 -9.16
N LEU A 20 2.36 0.66 -8.33
CA LEU A 20 1.79 -0.62 -8.79
C LEU A 20 0.40 -0.42 -9.39
N ARG A 21 -0.42 0.41 -8.75
CA ARG A 21 -1.76 0.73 -9.25
C ARG A 21 -1.67 1.41 -10.62
N MET A 22 -0.80 2.39 -10.75
CA MET A 22 -0.64 3.13 -11.99
C MET A 22 -0.08 2.26 -13.10
N GLU A 23 0.82 1.33 -12.79
CA GLU A 23 1.32 0.36 -13.77
C GLU A 23 0.20 -0.48 -14.37
N ARG A 24 -0.85 -0.74 -13.61
CA ARG A 24 -2.02 -1.50 -14.08
C ARG A 24 -3.12 -0.62 -14.65
N GLY A 25 -2.88 0.68 -14.73
CA GLY A 25 -3.88 1.61 -15.24
C GLY A 25 -5.12 1.72 -14.39
N MET A 26 -5.02 1.42 -13.09
CA MET A 26 -6.16 1.43 -12.18
C MET A 26 -6.37 2.77 -11.52
N LYS A 27 -7.63 3.10 -11.30
CA LYS A 27 -8.02 4.29 -10.54
C LYS A 27 -8.04 3.97 -9.05
N GLN A 28 -7.86 5.00 -8.22
CA GLN A 28 -7.97 4.85 -6.77
C GLN A 28 -9.32 4.29 -6.35
N ARG A 29 -10.39 4.70 -7.04
CA ARG A 29 -11.73 4.19 -6.77
C ARG A 29 -11.81 2.67 -6.97
N GLU A 30 -11.18 2.16 -8.00
CA GLU A 30 -11.15 0.72 -8.26
C GLU A 30 -10.44 -0.04 -7.14
N MET A 31 -9.36 0.53 -6.62
CA MET A 31 -8.65 -0.07 -5.49
C MET A 31 -9.50 -0.04 -4.22
N ALA A 32 -10.21 1.07 -3.97
CA ALA A 32 -11.09 1.17 -2.82
C ALA A 32 -12.19 0.10 -2.88
N GLU A 33 -12.79 -0.09 -4.05
CA GLU A 33 -13.81 -1.11 -4.25
C GLU A 33 -13.25 -2.52 -4.03
N LEU A 34 -12.06 -2.79 -4.57
CA LEU A 34 -11.39 -4.08 -4.42
C LEU A 34 -11.15 -4.40 -2.94
N LEU A 35 -10.76 -3.42 -2.16
CA LEU A 35 -10.45 -3.58 -0.74
C LEU A 35 -11.65 -3.37 0.18
N GLU A 36 -12.83 -3.12 -0.40
CA GLU A 36 -14.08 -2.90 0.33
C GLU A 36 -13.95 -1.75 1.35
N MET A 37 -13.36 -0.65 0.92
CA MET A 37 -13.19 0.54 1.76
C MET A 37 -13.64 1.79 1.00
N THR A 38 -13.75 2.91 1.71
CA THR A 38 -14.08 4.19 1.07
C THR A 38 -12.92 4.69 0.24
N LEU A 39 -13.22 5.48 -0.79
CA LEU A 39 -12.20 6.13 -1.60
C LEU A 39 -11.28 6.99 -0.72
N ARG A 40 -11.86 7.74 0.21
CA ARG A 40 -11.08 8.59 1.13
C ARG A 40 -10.08 7.75 1.94
N ASN A 41 -10.52 6.61 2.46
CA ASN A 41 -9.65 5.76 3.25
C ASN A 41 -8.49 5.23 2.40
N TYR A 42 -8.79 4.79 1.17
CA TYR A 42 -7.75 4.33 0.26
C TYR A 42 -6.75 5.45 -0.07
N GLN A 43 -7.25 6.66 -0.32
CA GLN A 43 -6.38 7.81 -0.62
C GLN A 43 -5.43 8.10 0.55
N ARG A 44 -5.90 7.91 1.77
CA ARG A 44 -5.06 8.09 2.97
C ARG A 44 -3.98 7.02 3.07
N ILE A 45 -4.26 5.82 2.59
CA ILE A 45 -3.25 4.75 2.52
C ILE A 45 -2.14 5.16 1.55
N GLU A 46 -2.49 5.57 0.33
CA GLU A 46 -1.50 6.01 -0.66
C GLU A 46 -0.74 7.25 -0.20
N GLY A 47 -1.36 8.10 0.58
CA GLY A 47 -0.71 9.28 1.14
C GLY A 47 0.21 8.98 2.32
N GLY A 48 0.27 7.75 2.77
CA GLY A 48 1.12 7.37 3.90
C GLY A 48 0.62 7.91 5.23
N GLU A 49 -0.68 8.14 5.35
CA GLU A 49 -1.27 8.80 6.53
C GLU A 49 -1.80 7.84 7.57
N ILE A 50 -2.13 6.61 7.18
CA ILE A 50 -2.74 5.65 8.09
C ILE A 50 -2.06 4.29 8.00
N ASN A 51 -2.09 3.57 9.09
CA ASN A 51 -1.68 2.19 9.15
C ASN A 51 -2.79 1.31 8.56
N ILE A 52 -2.43 0.18 7.96
CA ILE A 52 -3.41 -0.74 7.39
C ILE A 52 -3.43 -2.04 8.18
N PRO A 53 -4.58 -2.72 8.22
CA PRO A 53 -4.65 -4.03 8.86
C PRO A 53 -3.74 -5.03 8.17
N THR A 54 -3.23 -5.98 8.95
CA THR A 54 -2.31 -7.00 8.45
C THR A 54 -2.88 -7.78 7.26
N LEU A 55 -4.16 -8.15 7.32
CA LEU A 55 -4.77 -8.91 6.22
C LEU A 55 -4.92 -8.07 4.95
N THR A 56 -5.16 -6.77 5.10
CA THR A 56 -5.19 -5.87 3.94
C THR A 56 -3.81 -5.80 3.28
N LEU A 57 -2.76 -5.74 4.08
CA LEU A 57 -1.39 -5.78 3.55
C LEU A 57 -1.13 -7.06 2.77
N CYS A 58 -1.54 -8.21 3.30
CA CYS A 58 -1.40 -9.50 2.61
C CYS A 58 -2.18 -9.51 1.30
N ALA A 59 -3.42 -9.01 1.32
CA ALA A 59 -4.25 -8.97 0.12
C ALA A 59 -3.64 -8.10 -0.97
N LEU A 60 -3.06 -6.97 -0.60
CA LEU A 60 -2.39 -6.08 -1.55
C LEU A 60 -1.15 -6.74 -2.17
N ALA A 61 -0.34 -7.39 -1.35
CA ALA A 61 0.84 -8.10 -1.82
C ALA A 61 0.46 -9.21 -2.79
N ASP A 62 -0.57 -9.98 -2.47
CA ASP A 62 -1.07 -11.05 -3.32
C ASP A 62 -1.63 -10.50 -4.64
N TYR A 63 -2.43 -9.43 -4.54
CA TYR A 63 -3.06 -8.84 -5.72
C TYR A 63 -2.03 -8.33 -6.73
N PHE A 64 -0.99 -7.66 -6.24
CA PHE A 64 0.05 -7.10 -7.11
C PHE A 64 1.19 -8.09 -7.37
N ALA A 65 1.11 -9.31 -6.83
CA ALA A 65 2.14 -10.34 -6.98
C ALA A 65 3.53 -9.84 -6.55
N VAL A 66 3.56 -9.14 -5.43
CA VAL A 66 4.79 -8.65 -4.80
C VAL A 66 4.85 -9.15 -3.36
N THR A 67 6.01 -9.03 -2.72
CA THR A 67 6.15 -9.41 -1.32
C THR A 67 5.68 -8.29 -0.40
N THR A 68 5.29 -8.64 0.82
CA THR A 68 5.02 -7.63 1.84
C THR A 68 6.28 -6.85 2.19
N ASP A 69 7.44 -7.48 2.14
CA ASP A 69 8.71 -6.80 2.36
C ASP A 69 8.94 -5.69 1.33
N TYR A 70 8.61 -5.95 0.07
CA TYR A 70 8.70 -4.92 -0.96
C TYR A 70 7.78 -3.74 -0.63
N LEU A 71 6.52 -4.03 -0.30
CA LEU A 71 5.56 -2.98 0.02
C LEU A 71 5.99 -2.12 1.20
N LEU A 72 6.63 -2.73 2.20
CA LEU A 72 7.05 -2.03 3.41
C LEU A 72 8.43 -1.38 3.29
N GLY A 73 9.09 -1.51 2.15
CA GLY A 73 10.41 -0.91 1.96
C GLY A 73 11.54 -1.69 2.59
N ARG A 74 11.29 -2.94 3.01
CA ARG A 74 12.31 -3.80 3.62
C ARG A 74 13.14 -4.53 2.56
N SER A 75 12.69 -4.51 1.32
CA SER A 75 13.37 -5.09 0.17
C SER A 75 13.07 -4.26 -1.06
N GLY A 76 14.04 -4.14 -1.97
CA GLY A 76 13.82 -3.53 -3.27
C GLY A 76 13.33 -4.52 -4.32
N ARG A 77 13.26 -5.80 -3.97
CA ARG A 77 12.84 -6.86 -4.89
C ARG A 77 11.35 -7.11 -4.73
N ARG A 78 10.63 -7.11 -5.85
CA ARG A 78 9.18 -7.35 -5.83
C ARG A 78 8.82 -8.79 -5.48
N GLN A 79 9.76 -9.72 -5.72
CA GLN A 79 9.51 -11.14 -5.46
C GLN A 79 10.68 -11.81 -4.78
#